data_ebc22aa2c2c5fc3c26d478f2fd6eaf5e
#
_entry.id   ebc22aa2c2c5fc3c26d478f2fd6eaf5e
#
_cell.length_a   1.000
_cell.length_b   1.000
_cell.length_c   1.000
_cell.angle_alpha   90.00
_cell.angle_beta   90.00
_cell.angle_gamma   90.00
#
_symmetry.space_group_name_H-M   'P 1'
#
loop_
_entity.id
_entity.type
_entity.pdbx_description
1 polymer ?
#
loop_
_entity_poly.entity_id
_entity_poly.type
_entity_poly.pdbx_seq_one_letter_code
_entity_poly.pdbx_strand_id
1 'polypeptide(L)'
;DDSSIGLRLAFWRQAWADGLARPWVGVGQGGYEQRQREAVARGDMPPQAVLFNHAHNEWLDMFAKRGLLGVLALALFYAVPGGLFWRALRDTAGAATSATKARRAAALCGLIGVVGFLGFGMTQVMFAHNNGNLMYLLTTSLWLAVCWHSARHDDIA
;
A
#
# COMPACT_ATOMS: atom_id res chain seq x y z
N ASP A 1 -20.20 -18.82 6.21
CA ASP A 1 -19.58 -18.56 7.50
C ASP A 1 -19.64 -17.04 7.73
N ASP A 2 -20.51 -16.58 8.65
CA ASP A 2 -20.75 -15.16 8.96
C ASP A 2 -19.65 -14.55 9.84
N SER A 3 -18.55 -15.25 10.04
CA SER A 3 -17.40 -14.74 10.77
C SER A 3 -16.70 -13.61 9.98
N SER A 4 -16.03 -12.71 10.68
CA SER A 4 -15.25 -11.64 10.04
C SER A 4 -14.16 -12.16 9.11
N ILE A 5 -13.65 -13.36 9.36
CA ILE A 5 -12.66 -14.05 8.51
C ILE A 5 -13.34 -14.60 7.26
N GLY A 6 -14.51 -15.24 7.40
CA GLY A 6 -15.29 -15.77 6.27
C GLY A 6 -15.68 -14.66 5.29
N LEU A 7 -16.11 -13.51 5.81
CA LEU A 7 -16.43 -12.33 4.99
C LEU A 7 -15.20 -11.79 4.22
N ARG A 8 -14.05 -11.71 4.85
CA ARG A 8 -12.80 -11.28 4.16
C ARG A 8 -12.40 -12.25 3.06
N LEU A 9 -12.52 -13.56 3.29
CA LEU A 9 -12.23 -14.56 2.26
C LEU A 9 -13.19 -14.46 1.07
N ALA A 10 -14.47 -14.15 1.32
CA ALA A 10 -15.44 -13.88 0.25
C ALA A 10 -15.05 -12.65 -0.57
N PHE A 11 -14.67 -11.53 0.08
CA PHE A 11 -14.15 -10.36 -0.61
C PHE A 11 -12.90 -10.66 -1.43
N TRP A 12 -11.96 -11.43 -0.92
CA TRP A 12 -10.73 -11.76 -1.62
C TRP A 12 -10.98 -12.63 -2.86
N ARG A 13 -11.89 -13.61 -2.75
CA ARG A 13 -12.31 -14.44 -3.90
C ARG A 13 -12.99 -13.59 -4.97
N GLN A 14 -13.89 -12.71 -4.57
CA GLN A 14 -14.56 -11.79 -5.48
C GLN A 14 -13.56 -10.85 -6.15
N ALA A 15 -12.68 -10.20 -5.40
CA ALA A 15 -11.68 -9.29 -5.91
C ALA A 15 -10.72 -9.98 -6.91
N TRP A 16 -10.32 -11.21 -6.61
CA TRP A 16 -9.49 -12.02 -7.51
C TRP A 16 -10.21 -12.32 -8.83
N ALA A 17 -11.47 -12.78 -8.75
CA ALA A 17 -12.31 -13.05 -9.92
C ALA A 17 -12.53 -11.79 -10.78
N ASP A 18 -12.75 -10.64 -10.15
CA ASP A 18 -12.93 -9.36 -10.83
C ASP A 18 -11.64 -8.92 -11.56
N GLY A 19 -10.49 -9.08 -10.91
CA GLY A 19 -9.19 -8.82 -11.54
C GLY A 19 -8.94 -9.72 -12.74
N LEU A 20 -9.24 -11.01 -12.65
CA LEU A 20 -9.12 -11.94 -13.78
C LEU A 20 -10.08 -11.63 -14.93
N ALA A 21 -11.27 -11.09 -14.65
CA ALA A 21 -12.23 -10.70 -15.68
C ALA A 21 -11.73 -9.54 -16.55
N ARG A 22 -10.89 -8.65 -16.00
CA ARG A 22 -10.25 -7.53 -16.72
C ARG A 22 -8.81 -7.32 -16.23
N PRO A 23 -7.86 -8.19 -16.60
CA PRO A 23 -6.57 -8.29 -15.93
C PRO A 23 -5.70 -7.04 -16.06
N TRP A 24 -5.82 -6.26 -17.13
CA TRP A 24 -4.97 -5.09 -17.33
C TRP A 24 -5.42 -3.83 -16.59
N VAL A 25 -6.74 -3.56 -16.58
CA VAL A 25 -7.29 -2.29 -16.08
C VAL A 25 -8.32 -2.46 -14.97
N GLY A 26 -8.66 -3.71 -14.62
CA GLY A 26 -9.67 -4.04 -13.62
C GLY A 26 -11.09 -3.70 -14.06
N VAL A 27 -12.04 -3.90 -13.15
CA VAL A 27 -13.47 -3.63 -13.40
C VAL A 27 -13.89 -2.21 -13.02
N GLY A 28 -12.99 -1.43 -12.43
CA GLY A 28 -13.29 -0.10 -11.88
C GLY A 28 -14.00 -0.16 -10.52
N GLN A 29 -14.08 0.98 -9.83
CA GLN A 29 -14.76 1.07 -8.53
C GLN A 29 -16.25 0.71 -8.65
N GLY A 30 -16.96 1.33 -9.59
CA GLY A 30 -18.39 1.06 -9.82
C GLY A 30 -18.68 -0.37 -10.25
N GLY A 31 -17.83 -0.95 -11.09
CA GLY A 31 -17.92 -2.35 -11.51
C GLY A 31 -17.73 -3.32 -10.34
N TYR A 32 -16.77 -3.06 -9.45
CA TYR A 32 -16.55 -3.86 -8.24
C TYR A 32 -17.80 -3.84 -7.34
N GLU A 33 -18.34 -2.67 -7.05
CA GLU A 33 -19.52 -2.53 -6.21
C GLU A 33 -20.77 -3.18 -6.83
N GLN A 34 -20.94 -3.07 -8.15
CA GLN A 34 -22.04 -3.71 -8.85
C GLN A 34 -21.95 -5.23 -8.74
N ARG A 35 -20.80 -5.81 -9.04
CA ARG A 35 -20.55 -7.27 -8.96
C ARG A 35 -20.73 -7.81 -7.55
N GLN A 36 -20.36 -7.03 -6.55
CA GLN A 36 -20.59 -7.37 -5.15
C GLN A 36 -22.09 -7.42 -4.82
N ARG A 37 -22.87 -6.44 -5.26
CA ARG A 37 -24.35 -6.47 -5.11
C ARG A 37 -24.97 -7.67 -5.83
N GLU A 38 -24.48 -7.99 -7.02
CA GLU A 38 -24.94 -9.17 -7.78
C GLU A 38 -24.59 -10.47 -7.05
N ALA A 39 -23.39 -10.59 -6.46
CA ALA A 39 -22.98 -11.74 -5.69
C ALA A 39 -23.86 -11.95 -4.43
N VAL A 40 -24.19 -10.85 -3.75
CA VAL A 40 -25.15 -10.90 -2.62
C VAL A 40 -26.53 -11.32 -3.08
N ALA A 41 -27.03 -10.78 -4.20
CA ALA A 41 -28.34 -11.14 -4.75
C ALA A 41 -28.44 -12.62 -5.15
N ARG A 42 -27.32 -13.23 -5.57
CA ARG A 42 -27.25 -14.68 -5.86
C ARG A 42 -27.06 -15.56 -4.61
N GLY A 43 -26.81 -14.97 -3.45
CA GLY A 43 -26.46 -15.72 -2.22
C GLY A 43 -25.01 -16.19 -2.14
N ASP A 44 -24.14 -15.73 -3.05
CA ASP A 44 -22.69 -16.07 -3.05
C ASP A 44 -21.93 -15.32 -1.94
N MET A 45 -22.47 -14.20 -1.48
CA MET A 45 -21.94 -13.36 -0.39
C MET A 45 -23.03 -13.00 0.62
N PRO A 46 -22.68 -12.83 1.90
CA PRO A 46 -23.64 -12.42 2.93
C PRO A 46 -24.14 -10.98 2.68
N PRO A 47 -25.41 -10.65 3.08
CA PRO A 47 -26.03 -9.36 2.82
C PRO A 47 -25.23 -8.14 3.30
N GLN A 48 -24.52 -8.26 4.43
CA GLN A 48 -23.68 -7.20 4.98
C GLN A 48 -22.48 -6.84 4.08
N ALA A 49 -22.15 -7.67 3.10
CA ALA A 49 -21.04 -7.38 2.18
C ALA A 49 -21.24 -6.06 1.43
N VAL A 50 -22.48 -5.67 1.09
CA VAL A 50 -22.76 -4.41 0.39
C VAL A 50 -22.45 -3.14 1.18
N LEU A 51 -22.18 -3.25 2.48
CA LEU A 51 -21.76 -2.13 3.32
C LEU A 51 -20.28 -1.74 3.11
N PHE A 52 -19.54 -2.60 2.42
CA PHE A 52 -18.11 -2.40 2.17
C PHE A 52 -17.88 -2.21 0.68
N ASN A 53 -17.04 -1.26 0.32
CA ASN A 53 -16.72 -0.95 -1.07
C ASN A 53 -15.27 -1.31 -1.44
N HIS A 54 -14.64 -2.18 -0.65
CA HIS A 54 -13.24 -2.61 -0.83
C HIS A 54 -13.00 -4.04 -0.31
N ALA A 55 -11.90 -4.64 -0.77
CA ALA A 55 -11.57 -6.05 -0.50
C ALA A 55 -10.89 -6.31 0.86
N HIS A 56 -10.65 -5.31 1.72
CA HIS A 56 -9.83 -5.44 2.94
C HIS A 56 -8.45 -6.05 2.69
N ASN A 57 -7.90 -5.84 1.52
CA ASN A 57 -6.54 -6.17 1.11
C ASN A 57 -6.19 -5.23 -0.05
N GLU A 58 -5.17 -4.39 0.13
CA GLU A 58 -4.78 -3.33 -0.82
C GLU A 58 -4.44 -3.90 -2.20
N TRP A 59 -3.72 -5.02 -2.25
CA TRP A 59 -3.27 -5.62 -3.50
C TRP A 59 -4.41 -6.23 -4.30
N LEU A 60 -5.30 -6.95 -3.62
CA LEU A 60 -6.48 -7.55 -4.25
C LEU A 60 -7.48 -6.47 -4.69
N ASP A 61 -7.68 -5.44 -3.86
CA ASP A 61 -8.54 -4.31 -4.20
C ASP A 61 -8.02 -3.55 -5.42
N MET A 62 -6.70 -3.31 -5.46
CA MET A 62 -6.04 -2.68 -6.60
C MET A 62 -6.16 -3.53 -7.86
N PHE A 63 -5.94 -4.85 -7.75
CA PHE A 63 -6.08 -5.77 -8.88
C PHE A 63 -7.51 -5.83 -9.41
N ALA A 64 -8.50 -5.94 -8.53
CA ALA A 64 -9.91 -5.94 -8.92
C ALA A 64 -10.32 -4.66 -9.67
N LYS A 65 -9.96 -3.50 -9.11
CA LYS A 65 -10.45 -2.21 -9.60
C LYS A 65 -9.60 -1.60 -10.71
N ARG A 66 -8.29 -1.87 -10.75
CA ARG A 66 -7.32 -1.22 -11.66
C ARG A 66 -6.41 -2.21 -12.40
N GLY A 67 -6.58 -3.51 -12.20
CA GLY A 67 -5.83 -4.56 -12.86
C GLY A 67 -4.33 -4.56 -12.55
N LEU A 68 -3.55 -5.20 -13.41
CA LEU A 68 -2.08 -5.26 -13.29
C LEU A 68 -1.42 -3.89 -13.36
N LEU A 69 -1.97 -2.94 -14.12
CA LEU A 69 -1.44 -1.57 -14.16
C LEU A 69 -1.54 -0.89 -12.80
N GLY A 70 -2.66 -1.08 -12.09
CA GLY A 70 -2.83 -0.57 -10.74
C GLY A 70 -1.89 -1.25 -9.73
N VAL A 71 -1.74 -2.58 -9.82
CA VAL A 71 -0.81 -3.33 -8.98
C VAL A 71 0.63 -2.88 -9.20
N LEU A 72 1.04 -2.65 -10.46
CA LEU A 72 2.35 -2.12 -10.78
C LEU A 72 2.57 -0.72 -10.21
N ALA A 73 1.58 0.17 -10.35
CA ALA A 73 1.65 1.51 -9.77
C ALA A 73 1.79 1.46 -8.23
N LEU A 74 1.02 0.59 -7.57
CA LEU A 74 1.12 0.37 -6.12
C LEU A 74 2.50 -0.19 -5.74
N ALA A 75 3.00 -1.17 -6.49
CA ALA A 75 4.34 -1.74 -6.27
C ALA A 75 5.44 -0.66 -6.38
N LEU A 76 5.38 0.19 -7.39
CA LEU A 76 6.32 1.32 -7.55
C LEU A 76 6.16 2.36 -6.44
N PHE A 77 4.94 2.61 -5.98
CA PHE A 77 4.64 3.55 -4.90
C PHE A 77 5.30 3.13 -3.56
N TYR A 78 5.48 1.84 -3.34
CA TYR A 78 6.25 1.30 -2.22
C TYR A 78 7.74 1.12 -2.54
N ALA A 79 8.06 0.59 -3.71
CA ALA A 79 9.42 0.20 -4.05
C ALA A 79 10.36 1.40 -4.22
N VAL A 80 9.87 2.51 -4.80
CA VAL A 80 10.69 3.70 -5.03
C VAL A 80 11.17 4.29 -3.70
N PRO A 81 10.30 4.71 -2.76
CA PRO A 81 10.79 5.25 -1.49
C PRO A 81 11.54 4.21 -0.66
N GLY A 82 11.09 2.95 -0.66
CA GLY A 82 11.80 1.86 0.00
C GLY A 82 13.23 1.68 -0.50
N GLY A 83 13.42 1.73 -1.82
CA GLY A 83 14.75 1.66 -2.46
C GLY A 83 15.63 2.87 -2.12
N LEU A 84 15.05 4.08 -2.07
CA LEU A 84 15.79 5.29 -1.67
C LEU A 84 16.24 5.21 -0.20
N PHE A 85 15.39 4.78 0.71
CA PHE A 85 15.76 4.58 2.12
C PHE A 85 16.80 3.46 2.28
N TRP A 86 16.62 2.36 1.57
CA TRP A 86 17.59 1.26 1.58
C TRP A 86 18.96 1.72 1.09
N ARG A 87 19.03 2.49 0.01
CA ARG A 87 20.26 3.08 -0.49
C ARG A 87 20.90 3.99 0.56
N ALA A 88 20.13 4.89 1.17
CA ALA A 88 20.63 5.77 2.23
C ALA A 88 21.21 5.00 3.41
N LEU A 89 20.60 3.86 3.80
CA LEU A 89 21.15 2.98 4.84
C LEU A 89 22.48 2.35 4.45
N ARG A 90 22.62 1.93 3.20
CA ARG A 90 23.88 1.34 2.70
C ARG A 90 25.01 2.37 2.62
N ASP A 91 24.69 3.56 2.09
CA ASP A 91 25.65 4.65 1.93
C ASP A 91 26.16 5.19 3.28
N THR A 92 25.39 5.04 4.36
CA THR A 92 25.75 5.46 5.72
C THR A 92 26.32 4.34 6.60
N ALA A 93 26.58 3.17 6.04
CA ALA A 93 27.16 2.05 6.79
C ALA A 93 28.60 2.36 7.21
N GLY A 94 28.86 2.32 8.53
CA GLY A 94 30.19 2.59 9.10
C GLY A 94 30.54 4.08 9.28
N ALA A 95 29.70 5.01 8.89
CA ALA A 95 29.95 6.44 9.03
C ALA A 95 29.67 6.95 10.46
N ALA A 96 30.51 7.86 10.96
CA ALA A 96 30.56 8.26 12.37
C ALA A 96 30.09 9.69 12.64
N THR A 97 29.88 10.54 11.60
CA THR A 97 29.47 11.94 11.78
C THR A 97 28.04 12.06 12.33
N SER A 98 27.71 13.20 12.92
CA SER A 98 26.34 13.46 13.40
C SER A 98 25.34 13.50 12.25
N ALA A 99 25.72 14.04 11.08
CA ALA A 99 24.89 14.12 9.89
C ALA A 99 24.60 12.71 9.33
N THR A 100 25.61 11.84 9.20
CA THR A 100 25.41 10.46 8.74
C THR A 100 24.59 9.62 9.71
N LYS A 101 24.71 9.83 11.03
CA LYS A 101 23.82 9.18 12.03
C LYS A 101 22.38 9.64 11.87
N ALA A 102 22.11 10.93 11.68
CA ALA A 102 20.78 11.47 11.44
C ALA A 102 20.17 10.92 10.14
N ARG A 103 20.95 10.90 9.04
CA ARG A 103 20.54 10.31 7.77
C ARG A 103 20.16 8.83 7.90
N ARG A 104 20.99 8.06 8.63
CA ARG A 104 20.74 6.65 8.89
C ARG A 104 19.47 6.42 9.71
N ALA A 105 19.24 7.21 10.76
CA ALA A 105 18.04 7.14 11.58
C ALA A 105 16.78 7.46 10.74
N ALA A 106 16.80 8.54 9.95
CA ALA A 106 15.73 8.91 9.06
C ALA A 106 15.40 7.82 8.02
N ALA A 107 16.45 7.22 7.43
CA ALA A 107 16.29 6.12 6.47
C ALA A 107 15.66 4.87 7.11
N LEU A 108 16.04 4.54 8.34
CA LEU A 108 15.41 3.45 9.10
C LEU A 108 13.94 3.73 9.38
N CYS A 109 13.61 4.93 9.87
CA CYS A 109 12.23 5.33 10.12
C CYS A 109 11.38 5.27 8.84
N GLY A 110 11.91 5.79 7.73
CA GLY A 110 11.24 5.74 6.44
C GLY A 110 11.01 4.31 5.94
N LEU A 111 12.02 3.44 6.05
CA LEU A 111 11.91 2.04 5.65
C LEU A 111 10.90 1.27 6.52
N ILE A 112 10.91 1.48 7.83
CA ILE A 112 9.91 0.92 8.75
C ILE A 112 8.50 1.38 8.36
N GLY A 113 8.33 2.66 8.00
CA GLY A 113 7.06 3.18 7.51
C GLY A 113 6.58 2.45 6.26
N VAL A 114 7.43 2.30 5.23
CA VAL A 114 7.09 1.59 3.99
C VAL A 114 6.71 0.13 4.28
N VAL A 115 7.52 -0.59 5.08
CA VAL A 115 7.25 -1.99 5.44
C VAL A 115 5.96 -2.11 6.26
N GLY A 116 5.73 -1.17 7.19
CA GLY A 116 4.50 -1.13 7.98
C GLY A 116 3.25 -0.96 7.12
N PHE A 117 3.26 -0.03 6.17
CA PHE A 117 2.13 0.16 5.25
C PHE A 117 1.92 -1.04 4.32
N LEU A 118 3.00 -1.69 3.85
CA LEU A 118 2.91 -2.96 3.13
C LEU A 118 2.22 -4.04 3.97
N GLY A 119 2.61 -4.20 5.23
CA GLY A 119 2.02 -5.17 6.16
C GLY A 119 0.54 -4.87 6.43
N PHE A 120 0.19 -3.62 6.73
CA PHE A 120 -1.21 -3.21 6.93
C PHE A 120 -2.04 -3.40 5.67
N GLY A 121 -1.48 -3.14 4.49
CA GLY A 121 -2.14 -3.34 3.20
C GLY A 121 -2.52 -4.80 2.91
N MET A 122 -1.92 -5.77 3.58
CA MET A 122 -2.32 -7.18 3.47
C MET A 122 -3.68 -7.49 4.14
N THR A 123 -4.11 -6.67 5.09
CA THR A 123 -5.34 -6.91 5.87
C THR A 123 -6.32 -5.74 5.84
N GLN A 124 -5.96 -4.63 5.20
CA GLN A 124 -6.77 -3.42 5.07
C GLN A 124 -6.45 -2.70 3.78
N VAL A 125 -7.35 -1.83 3.32
CA VAL A 125 -7.13 -0.94 2.17
C VAL A 125 -6.79 0.44 2.71
N MET A 126 -5.49 0.73 2.80
CA MET A 126 -4.99 1.97 3.41
C MET A 126 -5.21 3.18 2.50
N PHE A 127 -5.02 3.01 1.19
CA PHE A 127 -5.09 4.11 0.22
C PHE A 127 -6.49 4.38 -0.34
N ALA A 128 -7.50 3.62 0.07
CA ALA A 128 -8.90 4.00 -0.14
C ALA A 128 -9.35 5.15 0.80
N HIS A 129 -8.56 5.43 1.86
CA HIS A 129 -8.87 6.44 2.86
C HIS A 129 -7.89 7.61 2.80
N ASN A 130 -8.40 8.85 2.85
CA ASN A 130 -7.58 10.05 2.83
C ASN A 130 -6.51 10.06 3.94
N ASN A 131 -6.85 9.57 5.12
CA ASN A 131 -5.92 9.52 6.26
C ASN A 131 -4.71 8.61 5.96
N GLY A 132 -4.93 7.44 5.33
CA GLY A 132 -3.84 6.55 4.93
C GLY A 132 -2.92 7.19 3.91
N ASN A 133 -3.50 7.82 2.86
CA ASN A 133 -2.75 8.56 1.85
C ASN A 133 -1.90 9.67 2.47
N LEU A 134 -2.52 10.54 3.28
CA LEU A 134 -1.83 11.65 3.92
C LEU A 134 -0.72 11.17 4.85
N MET A 135 -0.99 10.17 5.68
CA MET A 135 -0.01 9.64 6.62
C MET A 135 1.21 9.07 5.89
N TYR A 136 0.97 8.26 4.84
CA TYR A 136 2.05 7.67 4.06
C TYR A 136 2.88 8.73 3.32
N LEU A 137 2.22 9.65 2.63
CA LEU A 137 2.89 10.70 1.86
C LEU A 137 3.67 11.66 2.76
N LEU A 138 3.08 12.14 3.85
CA LEU A 138 3.73 13.08 4.77
C LEU A 138 4.93 12.44 5.46
N THR A 139 4.78 11.24 6.02
CA THR A 139 5.88 10.56 6.72
C THR A 139 7.01 10.17 5.76
N THR A 140 6.67 9.64 4.59
CA THR A 140 7.66 9.28 3.57
C THR A 140 8.42 10.50 3.05
N SER A 141 7.71 11.60 2.74
CA SER A 141 8.33 12.84 2.27
C SER A 141 9.22 13.48 3.35
N LEU A 142 8.76 13.49 4.61
CA LEU A 142 9.54 14.01 5.72
C LEU A 142 10.88 13.26 5.87
N TRP A 143 10.85 11.93 5.91
CA TRP A 143 12.07 11.15 6.08
C TRP A 143 12.99 11.23 4.86
N LEU A 144 12.45 11.31 3.64
CA LEU A 144 13.26 11.58 2.45
C LEU A 144 13.93 12.96 2.49
N ALA A 145 13.21 13.99 2.94
CA ALA A 145 13.76 15.34 3.09
C ALA A 145 14.91 15.36 4.10
N VAL A 146 14.77 14.69 5.25
CA VAL A 146 15.86 14.58 6.25
C VAL A 146 17.07 13.83 5.66
N CYS A 147 16.83 12.72 4.94
CA CYS A 147 17.90 11.98 4.27
C CYS A 147 18.66 12.85 3.25
N TRP A 148 17.95 13.65 2.49
CA TRP A 148 18.52 14.54 1.48
C TRP A 148 19.28 15.71 2.10
N HIS A 149 18.72 16.36 3.11
CA HIS A 149 19.35 17.48 3.79
C HIS A 149 20.66 17.05 4.46
N SER A 150 20.66 15.94 5.18
CA SER A 150 21.86 15.41 5.85
C SER A 150 22.96 15.00 4.86
N ALA A 151 22.60 14.50 3.66
CA ALA A 151 23.58 14.15 2.63
C ALA A 151 24.36 15.39 2.15
N ARG A 152 23.69 16.53 1.94
CA ARG A 152 24.35 17.77 1.50
C ARG A 152 25.33 18.33 2.52
N HIS A 153 25.12 18.11 3.81
CA HIS A 153 26.04 18.57 4.85
C HIS A 153 27.30 17.71 4.96
N ASP A 154 27.22 16.41 4.62
CA ASP A 154 28.39 15.52 4.58
C ASP A 154 29.33 15.87 3.40
N ASP A 155 28.79 16.39 2.26
CA ASP A 155 29.59 16.76 1.08
C ASP A 155 30.36 18.10 1.26
N ILE A 156 30.07 18.87 2.31
CA ILE A 156 30.64 20.19 2.57
C ILE A 156 31.66 20.16 3.73
N ALA A 157 31.67 19.08 4.53
CA ALA A 157 32.54 18.89 5.69
C ALA A 157 33.77 18.04 5.35
#